data_ae98fef1e3fff5f6a0f9c08f69dc5fa4
#
_entry.id   ae98fef1e3fff5f6a0f9c08f69dc5fa4
#
_cell.length_a   1.000
_cell.length_b   1.000
_cell.length_c   1.000
_cell.angle_alpha   90.00
_cell.angle_beta   90.00
_cell.angle_gamma   90.00
#
_symmetry.space_group_name_H-M   'P 1'
#
loop_
_entity.id
_entity.type
_entity.pdbx_description
1 polymer ?
#
loop_
_entity_poly.entity_id
_entity_poly.type
_entity_poly.pdbx_seq_one_letter_code
_entity_poly.pdbx_strand_id
1 'polypeptide(L)'
;MIDVEKNSMPEIEFDHLHAYIISGYDSGNKGLFNNLSLVAPINKNNFRFSFQNRSTSDQKTPIGILKNTSMNNTESFFGISRLNKGKRGTISIEHVEMDYGIPGSPEGHISGVDMKMNKTTQKLNYHQDINFYGFETFDIDQKFIHYAHSEFESDQKKPSVKLGQDIFLLQSKVTGLKRELGAAVQYRLFKAGGFYWTPNTSESNFSIFGFREKDVFNLTGQVSFRGEYSIIDPLNKGTKFSNIDEKSVNKKNFGFLSISAALIKSWENWQISTTIMRAGRTPGIEDLFSDGPHLGSYSYEIGNPNLDLEKTLGLESSIQYQKNKFFFLLNGFFNQSPNFHQYMKMGDGYVPGADWIEWGSGSSGWLYKYQMRGIQSEISGGEVQMGYNGRAIDVTTDFSFVRGKDISNNDHIAFMPPDKIGLLFSTKSNKHLTGSVRISKVLDQKNISEFETITPGYLLIDLFGSYTFETERGTHRLVFQVNNLLDETYYNHLSKIKSIMPESGRSISLQYRILL
;
A
#
# COMPACT_ATOMS: atom_id res chain seq x y z
N MET A 1 9.65 2.90 -6.23
CA MET A 1 9.14 1.66 -5.57
C MET A 1 9.15 1.92 -4.07
N ILE A 2 8.05 1.70 -3.39
CA ILE A 2 7.99 1.78 -1.92
C ILE A 2 8.18 0.34 -1.42
N ASP A 3 9.25 0.09 -0.66
CA ASP A 3 9.45 -1.18 0.03
C ASP A 3 9.04 -1.01 1.50
N VAL A 4 8.11 -1.85 1.95
CA VAL A 4 7.63 -1.83 3.33
C VAL A 4 8.08 -3.13 4.00
N GLU A 5 9.13 -3.02 4.81
CA GLU A 5 9.56 -4.13 5.64
C GLU A 5 8.83 -4.12 6.98
N LYS A 6 8.08 -5.18 7.21
CA LYS A 6 7.41 -5.45 8.47
C LYS A 6 8.09 -6.67 9.12
N ASN A 7 8.37 -6.60 10.41
CA ASN A 7 8.96 -7.71 11.16
C ASN A 7 10.29 -8.24 10.56
N SER A 8 11.30 -7.40 10.45
CA SER A 8 12.65 -7.82 10.06
C SER A 8 13.37 -8.55 11.22
N MET A 9 14.29 -9.44 10.87
CA MET A 9 15.22 -10.03 11.84
C MET A 9 16.32 -9.03 12.19
N PRO A 10 16.83 -9.03 13.44
CA PRO A 10 17.95 -8.18 13.82
C PRO A 10 19.19 -8.38 12.94
N GLU A 11 19.84 -7.28 12.59
CA GLU A 11 21.05 -7.26 11.79
C GLU A 11 22.33 -7.17 12.63
N ILE A 12 22.18 -6.97 13.93
CA ILE A 12 23.25 -6.90 14.91
C ILE A 12 23.15 -8.04 15.92
N GLU A 13 24.25 -8.36 16.56
CA GLU A 13 24.26 -9.26 17.71
C GLU A 13 23.69 -8.54 18.94
N PHE A 14 22.79 -9.18 19.65
CA PHE A 14 22.31 -8.75 20.95
C PHE A 14 23.11 -9.51 22.02
N ASP A 15 23.30 -8.89 23.16
CA ASP A 15 24.04 -9.44 24.31
C ASP A 15 23.10 -9.93 25.43
N HIS A 16 21.84 -9.46 25.45
CA HIS A 16 20.84 -9.85 26.44
C HIS A 16 19.44 -9.93 25.80
N LEU A 17 18.48 -10.42 26.58
CA LEU A 17 17.09 -10.48 26.17
C LEU A 17 16.52 -9.05 26.04
N HIS A 18 15.93 -8.74 24.91
CA HIS A 18 15.15 -7.54 24.68
C HIS A 18 13.67 -7.87 24.55
N ALA A 19 12.84 -7.14 25.27
CA ALA A 19 11.40 -7.27 25.18
C ALA A 19 10.77 -5.90 24.86
N TYR A 20 9.82 -5.90 23.93
CA TYR A 20 9.04 -4.72 23.58
C TYR A 20 7.56 -5.07 23.69
N ILE A 21 6.84 -4.33 24.53
CA ILE A 21 5.43 -4.54 24.81
C ILE A 21 4.67 -3.25 24.48
N ILE A 22 3.56 -3.38 23.79
CA ILE A 22 2.61 -2.28 23.56
C ILE A 22 1.24 -2.79 23.95
N SER A 23 0.49 -1.95 24.66
CA SER A 23 -0.95 -2.11 24.84
C SER A 23 -1.64 -0.77 24.59
N GLY A 24 -2.77 -0.79 23.92
CA GLY A 24 -3.48 0.43 23.57
C GLY A 24 -4.98 0.25 23.44
N TYR A 25 -5.69 1.36 23.57
CA TYR A 25 -7.14 1.46 23.42
C TYR A 25 -7.49 2.62 22.51
N ASP A 26 -8.52 2.44 21.66
CA ASP A 26 -9.09 3.47 20.79
C ASP A 26 -10.60 3.58 21.01
N SER A 27 -11.09 4.79 21.28
CA SER A 27 -12.51 5.03 21.58
C SER A 27 -13.41 5.04 20.34
N GLY A 28 -12.85 5.22 19.14
CA GLY A 28 -13.61 5.33 17.88
C GLY A 28 -14.31 4.03 17.50
N ASN A 29 -13.71 2.90 17.85
CA ASN A 29 -14.27 1.57 17.61
C ASN A 29 -14.10 0.63 18.82
N LYS A 30 -13.86 1.18 20.01
CA LYS A 30 -13.53 0.42 21.23
C LYS A 30 -12.39 -0.57 21.02
N GLY A 31 -11.43 -0.18 20.17
CA GLY A 31 -10.35 -1.03 19.72
C GLY A 31 -9.33 -1.29 20.83
N LEU A 32 -9.00 -2.56 21.05
CA LEU A 32 -7.89 -3.00 21.89
C LEU A 32 -6.76 -3.49 21.00
N PHE A 33 -5.56 -3.05 21.29
CA PHE A 33 -4.34 -3.44 20.59
C PHE A 33 -3.29 -3.88 21.59
N ASN A 34 -2.71 -5.06 21.36
CA ASN A 34 -1.61 -5.59 22.16
C ASN A 34 -0.52 -6.13 21.22
N ASN A 35 0.72 -5.85 21.56
CA ASN A 35 1.88 -6.41 20.88
C ASN A 35 2.94 -6.81 21.91
N LEU A 36 3.52 -7.99 21.71
CA LEU A 36 4.70 -8.47 22.40
C LEU A 36 5.75 -8.83 21.36
N SER A 37 6.97 -8.31 21.50
CA SER A 37 8.11 -8.71 20.68
C SER A 37 9.29 -9.02 21.58
N LEU A 38 9.90 -10.18 21.39
CA LEU A 38 11.05 -10.67 22.14
C LEU A 38 12.21 -10.94 21.20
N VAL A 39 13.41 -10.54 21.56
CA VAL A 39 14.65 -10.94 20.90
C VAL A 39 15.57 -11.56 21.94
N ALA A 40 15.87 -12.84 21.76
CA ALA A 40 16.72 -13.62 22.68
C ALA A 40 18.01 -14.04 21.96
N PRO A 41 19.18 -13.55 22.37
CA PRO A 41 20.46 -14.03 21.88
C PRO A 41 20.80 -15.38 22.54
N ILE A 42 21.17 -16.37 21.74
CA ILE A 42 21.67 -17.67 22.21
C ILE A 42 22.91 -18.00 21.39
N ASN A 43 24.09 -17.91 21.98
CA ASN A 43 25.38 -17.99 21.29
C ASN A 43 25.48 -16.92 20.18
N LYS A 44 25.72 -17.34 18.92
CA LYS A 44 25.80 -16.46 17.73
C LYS A 44 24.47 -16.32 16.98
N ASN A 45 23.37 -16.73 17.59
CA ASN A 45 22.06 -16.67 16.96
C ASN A 45 21.16 -15.72 17.74
N ASN A 46 20.35 -14.92 17.03
CA ASN A 46 19.22 -14.20 17.60
C ASN A 46 17.93 -14.95 17.26
N PHE A 47 17.12 -15.20 18.26
CA PHE A 47 15.76 -15.70 18.11
C PHE A 47 14.81 -14.52 18.31
N ARG A 48 13.91 -14.31 17.38
CA ARG A 48 12.86 -13.31 17.52
C ARG A 48 11.50 -13.95 17.49
N PHE A 49 10.68 -13.60 18.47
CA PHE A 49 9.26 -13.92 18.52
C PHE A 49 8.48 -12.62 18.62
N SER A 50 7.38 -12.49 17.88
CA SER A 50 6.43 -11.42 18.13
C SER A 50 5.00 -11.91 17.95
N PHE A 51 4.12 -11.37 18.78
CA PHE A 51 2.69 -11.64 18.76
C PHE A 51 1.94 -10.31 18.85
N GLN A 52 0.97 -10.12 17.95
CA GLN A 52 0.11 -8.95 17.93
C GLN A 52 -1.34 -9.38 17.83
N ASN A 53 -2.19 -8.73 18.60
CA ASN A 53 -3.64 -8.87 18.48
C ASN A 53 -4.29 -7.50 18.48
N ARG A 54 -5.27 -7.33 17.60
CA ARG A 54 -6.15 -6.16 17.57
C ARG A 54 -7.59 -6.61 17.41
N SER A 55 -8.45 -6.15 18.31
CA SER A 55 -9.90 -6.40 18.25
C SER A 55 -10.65 -5.07 18.33
N THR A 56 -11.61 -4.87 17.45
CA THR A 56 -12.45 -3.66 17.43
C THR A 56 -13.92 -4.02 17.34
N SER A 57 -14.77 -3.18 17.89
CA SER A 57 -16.20 -3.13 17.59
C SER A 57 -16.44 -2.31 16.31
N ASP A 58 -17.70 -2.17 15.94
CA ASP A 58 -18.12 -1.33 14.82
C ASP A 58 -17.64 0.12 14.97
N GLN A 59 -17.31 0.72 13.84
CA GLN A 59 -16.75 2.06 13.72
C GLN A 59 -17.78 3.12 14.09
N LYS A 60 -17.40 4.04 15.00
CA LYS A 60 -18.18 5.23 15.29
C LYS A 60 -17.83 6.33 14.29
N THR A 61 -18.85 6.85 13.63
CA THR A 61 -18.78 8.01 12.73
C THR A 61 -19.54 9.18 13.32
N PRO A 62 -19.39 10.41 12.84
CA PRO A 62 -20.16 11.56 13.34
C PRO A 62 -21.68 11.41 13.15
N ILE A 63 -22.12 10.62 12.17
CA ILE A 63 -23.54 10.37 11.86
C ILE A 63 -24.10 9.09 12.51
N GLY A 64 -23.29 8.38 13.32
CA GLY A 64 -23.72 7.18 14.04
C GLY A 64 -22.73 6.03 13.96
N ILE A 65 -23.15 4.85 14.41
CA ILE A 65 -22.34 3.63 14.33
C ILE A 65 -22.52 3.00 12.96
N LEU A 66 -21.41 2.82 12.25
CA LEU A 66 -21.37 2.13 10.97
C LEU A 66 -21.34 0.61 11.25
N LYS A 67 -22.48 -0.03 11.09
CA LYS A 67 -22.64 -1.46 11.35
C LYS A 67 -21.81 -2.31 10.41
N ASN A 68 -21.42 -3.48 10.87
CA ASN A 68 -20.59 -4.45 10.15
C ASN A 68 -19.23 -3.88 9.72
N THR A 69 -18.53 -3.24 10.68
CA THR A 69 -17.17 -2.72 10.49
C THR A 69 -16.23 -3.15 11.61
N SER A 70 -16.65 -4.11 12.44
CA SER A 70 -15.78 -4.71 13.46
C SER A 70 -14.64 -5.51 12.82
N MET A 71 -13.53 -5.64 13.53
CA MET A 71 -12.35 -6.34 13.04
C MET A 71 -11.66 -7.10 14.17
N ASN A 72 -11.19 -8.30 13.85
CA ASN A 72 -10.20 -9.04 14.65
C ASN A 72 -9.00 -9.34 13.76
N ASN A 73 -7.81 -8.99 14.24
CA ASN A 73 -6.55 -9.28 13.57
C ASN A 73 -5.58 -9.89 14.56
N THR A 74 -5.01 -11.02 14.19
CA THR A 74 -3.95 -11.71 14.95
C THR A 74 -2.75 -11.92 14.04
N GLU A 75 -1.57 -11.60 14.55
CA GLU A 75 -0.31 -11.77 13.85
C GLU A 75 0.70 -12.42 14.75
N SER A 76 1.39 -13.44 14.26
CA SER A 76 2.50 -14.11 14.92
C SER A 76 3.71 -14.15 14.01
N PHE A 77 4.87 -13.92 14.56
CA PHE A 77 6.14 -13.97 13.87
C PHE A 77 7.16 -14.76 14.69
N PHE A 78 7.90 -15.62 14.01
CA PHE A 78 9.05 -16.29 14.57
C PHE A 78 10.21 -16.24 13.57
N GLY A 79 11.42 -16.00 14.07
CA GLY A 79 12.60 -15.98 13.21
C GLY A 79 13.88 -16.31 13.97
N ILE A 80 14.87 -16.76 13.22
CA ILE A 80 16.22 -17.04 13.66
C ILE A 80 17.18 -16.34 12.72
N SER A 81 18.14 -15.59 13.26
CA SER A 81 19.27 -15.06 12.50
C SER A 81 20.58 -15.55 13.10
N ARG A 82 21.54 -15.88 12.24
CA ARG A 82 22.90 -16.19 12.60
C ARG A 82 23.83 -15.15 11.99
N LEU A 83 24.65 -14.55 12.85
CA LEU A 83 25.65 -13.55 12.45
C LEU A 83 27.05 -14.14 12.62
N ASN A 84 27.90 -13.96 11.63
CA ASN A 84 29.29 -14.40 11.67
C ASN A 84 30.11 -13.55 10.72
N LYS A 85 31.03 -12.73 11.22
CA LYS A 85 32.02 -11.88 10.50
C LYS A 85 31.68 -11.68 9.00
N GLY A 86 30.90 -10.64 8.71
CA GLY A 86 30.53 -10.28 7.33
C GLY A 86 29.54 -11.24 6.64
N LYS A 87 28.91 -12.15 7.38
CA LYS A 87 27.87 -13.05 6.87
C LYS A 87 26.66 -13.07 7.82
N ARG A 88 25.48 -13.03 7.24
CA ARG A 88 24.21 -13.15 7.96
C ARG A 88 23.28 -14.10 7.22
N GLY A 89 22.76 -15.07 7.92
CA GLY A 89 21.66 -15.92 7.44
C GLY A 89 20.45 -15.76 8.33
N THR A 90 19.27 -15.59 7.76
CA THR A 90 18.01 -15.49 8.51
C THR A 90 16.95 -16.40 7.91
N ILE A 91 16.13 -17.00 8.79
CA ILE A 91 14.92 -17.72 8.41
C ILE A 91 13.81 -17.19 9.31
N SER A 92 12.65 -16.87 8.72
CA SER A 92 11.49 -16.42 9.48
C SER A 92 10.18 -16.90 8.88
N ILE A 93 9.18 -16.99 9.74
CA ILE A 93 7.79 -17.27 9.39
C ILE A 93 6.90 -16.24 10.08
N GLU A 94 5.95 -15.70 9.33
CA GLU A 94 4.90 -14.80 9.80
C GLU A 94 3.55 -15.38 9.41
N HIS A 95 2.61 -15.34 10.33
CA HIS A 95 1.23 -15.75 10.09
C HIS A 95 0.29 -14.63 10.53
N VAL A 96 -0.65 -14.27 9.66
CA VAL A 96 -1.66 -13.23 9.87
C VAL A 96 -3.04 -13.82 9.62
N GLU A 97 -3.93 -13.67 10.58
CA GLU A 97 -5.36 -13.93 10.43
C GLU A 97 -6.14 -12.63 10.65
N MET A 98 -7.09 -12.34 9.77
CA MET A 98 -7.93 -11.15 9.88
C MET A 98 -9.36 -11.48 9.48
N ASP A 99 -10.28 -11.20 10.40
CA ASP A 99 -11.72 -11.22 10.17
C ASP A 99 -12.24 -9.79 10.29
N TYR A 100 -12.97 -9.28 9.28
CA TYR A 100 -13.53 -7.94 9.32
C TYR A 100 -14.80 -7.83 8.49
N GLY A 101 -15.63 -6.85 8.81
CA GLY A 101 -16.85 -6.57 8.08
C GLY A 101 -16.71 -5.36 7.16
N ILE A 102 -17.55 -5.33 6.14
CA ILE A 102 -17.81 -4.19 5.24
C ILE A 102 -19.27 -3.79 5.44
N PRO A 103 -19.56 -2.50 5.65
CA PRO A 103 -20.92 -2.05 5.94
C PRO A 103 -21.87 -2.36 4.82
N GLY A 104 -23.14 -2.61 5.15
CA GLY A 104 -24.18 -2.85 4.18
C GLY A 104 -24.53 -1.61 3.37
N SER A 105 -24.93 -1.84 2.11
CA SER A 105 -25.45 -0.80 1.22
C SER A 105 -26.98 -0.91 1.14
N PRO A 106 -27.73 0.20 1.21
CA PRO A 106 -29.16 0.20 0.96
C PRO A 106 -29.53 -0.32 -0.43
N GLU A 107 -28.62 -0.20 -1.38
CA GLU A 107 -28.79 -0.57 -2.79
C GLU A 107 -28.33 -2.01 -3.07
N GLY A 108 -27.65 -2.66 -2.11
CA GLY A 108 -27.21 -4.05 -2.25
C GLY A 108 -26.57 -4.56 -0.96
N HIS A 109 -26.76 -5.84 -0.64
CA HIS A 109 -26.21 -6.48 0.57
C HIS A 109 -26.47 -5.67 1.85
N ILE A 110 -27.71 -5.41 2.19
CA ILE A 110 -28.15 -4.56 3.32
C ILE A 110 -27.45 -4.94 4.63
N SER A 111 -27.18 -6.22 4.85
CA SER A 111 -26.50 -6.73 6.05
C SER A 111 -24.97 -6.61 6.00
N GLY A 112 -24.40 -6.22 4.86
CA GLY A 112 -22.97 -6.11 4.65
C GLY A 112 -22.30 -7.41 4.19
N VAL A 113 -20.97 -7.39 4.15
CA VAL A 113 -20.12 -8.49 3.72
C VAL A 113 -19.09 -8.79 4.80
N ASP A 114 -18.94 -10.05 5.17
CA ASP A 114 -17.91 -10.51 6.12
C ASP A 114 -16.71 -11.06 5.35
N MET A 115 -15.53 -10.63 5.75
CA MET A 115 -14.26 -10.95 5.14
C MET A 115 -13.41 -11.81 6.08
N LYS A 116 -12.87 -12.91 5.57
CA LYS A 116 -11.89 -13.73 6.28
C LYS A 116 -10.64 -13.87 5.47
N MET A 117 -9.53 -13.49 6.02
CA MET A 117 -8.22 -13.51 5.38
C MET A 117 -7.21 -14.24 6.25
N ASN A 118 -6.39 -15.07 5.64
CA ASN A 118 -5.18 -15.58 6.25
C ASN A 118 -3.98 -15.45 5.28
N LYS A 119 -2.81 -15.21 5.86
CA LYS A 119 -1.58 -15.06 5.11
C LYS A 119 -0.42 -15.65 5.90
N THR A 120 0.30 -16.59 5.29
CA THR A 120 1.56 -17.09 5.82
C THR A 120 2.70 -16.67 4.92
N THR A 121 3.73 -16.05 5.50
CA THR A 121 4.94 -15.64 4.78
C THR A 121 6.14 -16.32 5.38
N GLN A 122 6.90 -17.06 4.58
CA GLN A 122 8.21 -17.61 4.93
C GLN A 122 9.27 -16.79 4.20
N LYS A 123 10.34 -16.41 4.91
CA LYS A 123 11.48 -15.67 4.35
C LYS A 123 12.78 -16.37 4.68
N LEU A 124 13.68 -16.41 3.72
CA LEU A 124 15.07 -16.75 3.88
C LEU A 124 15.90 -15.62 3.29
N ASN A 125 16.79 -15.04 4.09
CA ASN A 125 17.70 -14.01 3.64
C ASN A 125 19.14 -14.46 3.93
N TYR A 126 20.02 -14.24 2.97
CA TYR A 126 21.46 -14.43 3.14
C TYR A 126 22.19 -13.18 2.68
N HIS A 127 23.07 -12.70 3.52
CA HIS A 127 23.95 -11.55 3.26
C HIS A 127 25.40 -11.96 3.45
N GLN A 128 26.27 -11.49 2.59
CA GLN A 128 27.72 -11.70 2.70
C GLN A 128 28.47 -10.46 2.21
N ASP A 129 29.42 -9.99 3.05
CA ASP A 129 30.43 -9.05 2.60
C ASP A 129 31.34 -9.72 1.57
N ILE A 130 31.57 -9.05 0.46
CA ILE A 130 32.43 -9.49 -0.62
C ILE A 130 33.39 -8.35 -1.01
N ASN A 131 34.43 -8.69 -1.77
CA ASN A 131 35.28 -7.71 -2.43
C ASN A 131 35.53 -8.20 -3.85
N PHE A 132 34.61 -7.85 -4.77
CA PHE A 132 34.65 -8.36 -6.14
C PHE A 132 34.29 -7.25 -7.12
N TYR A 133 35.23 -6.82 -7.95
CA TYR A 133 35.05 -5.78 -8.98
C TYR A 133 34.34 -4.51 -8.47
N GLY A 134 34.58 -4.13 -7.19
CA GLY A 134 33.99 -2.96 -6.54
C GLY A 134 32.55 -3.14 -6.09
N PHE A 135 32.04 -4.37 -6.04
CA PHE A 135 30.91 -4.76 -5.23
C PHE A 135 31.38 -5.15 -3.82
N GLU A 136 30.61 -4.76 -2.82
CA GLU A 136 30.94 -4.87 -1.40
C GLU A 136 30.06 -5.89 -0.69
N THR A 137 28.83 -6.11 -1.19
CA THR A 137 27.90 -7.07 -0.61
C THR A 137 27.27 -7.97 -1.68
N PHE A 138 26.90 -9.17 -1.25
CA PHE A 138 26.09 -10.12 -1.99
C PHE A 138 24.89 -10.52 -1.13
N ASP A 139 23.70 -10.39 -1.68
CA ASP A 139 22.45 -10.65 -1.01
C ASP A 139 21.60 -11.68 -1.79
N ILE A 140 20.96 -12.59 -1.06
CA ILE A 140 19.92 -13.49 -1.59
C ILE A 140 18.71 -13.35 -0.69
N ASP A 141 17.56 -13.07 -1.30
CA ASP A 141 16.26 -12.97 -0.64
C ASP A 141 15.29 -13.96 -1.28
N GLN A 142 14.75 -14.86 -0.48
CA GLN A 142 13.71 -15.77 -0.88
C GLN A 142 12.46 -15.51 -0.02
N LYS A 143 11.28 -15.44 -0.67
CA LYS A 143 9.98 -15.37 0.01
C LYS A 143 9.05 -16.43 -0.56
N PHE A 144 8.29 -17.08 0.32
CA PHE A 144 7.12 -17.86 -0.05
C PHE A 144 5.92 -17.31 0.71
N ILE A 145 4.85 -16.99 -0.02
CA ILE A 145 3.64 -16.41 0.54
C ILE A 145 2.47 -17.31 0.15
N HIS A 146 1.75 -17.79 1.15
CA HIS A 146 0.44 -18.39 0.99
C HIS A 146 -0.62 -17.40 1.48
N TYR A 147 -1.58 -17.06 0.63
CA TYR A 147 -2.67 -16.14 0.93
C TYR A 147 -4.00 -16.76 0.55
N ALA A 148 -4.97 -16.67 1.44
CA ALA A 148 -6.35 -17.05 1.20
C ALA A 148 -7.31 -16.00 1.76
N HIS A 149 -8.38 -15.74 1.00
CA HIS A 149 -9.38 -14.73 1.30
C HIS A 149 -10.75 -15.27 0.93
N SER A 150 -11.74 -15.03 1.76
CA SER A 150 -13.13 -15.44 1.55
C SER A 150 -14.07 -14.31 1.91
N GLU A 151 -15.05 -14.07 1.04
CA GLU A 151 -16.11 -13.07 1.21
C GLU A 151 -17.43 -13.80 1.44
N PHE A 152 -18.11 -13.41 2.50
CA PHE A 152 -19.40 -13.98 2.89
C PHE A 152 -20.45 -12.88 2.81
N GLU A 153 -21.55 -13.14 2.11
CA GLU A 153 -22.74 -12.35 2.34
C GLU A 153 -23.17 -12.58 3.80
N SER A 154 -23.46 -11.51 4.51
CA SER A 154 -23.92 -11.58 5.89
C SER A 154 -25.09 -12.56 5.98
N ASP A 155 -25.10 -13.47 6.94
CA ASP A 155 -26.01 -14.59 7.16
C ASP A 155 -25.68 -15.90 6.39
N GLN A 156 -24.68 -15.91 5.50
CA GLN A 156 -24.31 -17.15 4.79
C GLN A 156 -23.13 -17.86 5.44
N LYS A 157 -23.28 -19.19 5.62
CA LYS A 157 -22.22 -20.05 6.15
C LYS A 157 -21.15 -20.43 5.12
N LYS A 158 -21.46 -20.25 3.82
CA LYS A 158 -20.54 -20.56 2.72
C LYS A 158 -20.11 -19.25 2.06
N PRO A 159 -18.81 -19.09 1.78
CA PRO A 159 -18.34 -17.89 1.11
C PRO A 159 -18.87 -17.81 -0.33
N SER A 160 -19.32 -16.63 -0.71
CA SER A 160 -19.73 -16.31 -2.08
C SER A 160 -18.54 -16.12 -2.99
N VAL A 161 -17.42 -15.64 -2.45
CA VAL A 161 -16.16 -15.44 -3.19
C VAL A 161 -15.00 -16.07 -2.40
N LYS A 162 -14.10 -16.72 -3.13
CA LYS A 162 -12.84 -17.26 -2.60
C LYS A 162 -11.70 -16.86 -3.51
N LEU A 163 -10.67 -16.30 -2.94
CA LEU A 163 -9.43 -15.94 -3.65
C LEU A 163 -8.25 -16.56 -2.92
N GLY A 164 -7.30 -17.11 -3.67
CA GLY A 164 -6.09 -17.68 -3.12
C GLY A 164 -4.88 -17.42 -3.99
N GLN A 165 -3.70 -17.28 -3.35
CA GLN A 165 -2.45 -17.08 -4.05
C GLN A 165 -1.32 -17.80 -3.33
N ASP A 166 -0.52 -18.52 -4.11
CA ASP A 166 0.77 -19.04 -3.69
C ASP A 166 1.84 -18.30 -4.49
N ILE A 167 2.73 -17.57 -3.80
CA ILE A 167 3.77 -16.75 -4.45
C ILE A 167 5.15 -17.20 -3.96
N PHE A 168 6.02 -17.54 -4.90
CA PHE A 168 7.44 -17.74 -4.66
C PHE A 168 8.22 -16.61 -5.31
N LEU A 169 9.11 -15.98 -4.57
CA LEU A 169 10.03 -14.94 -5.02
C LEU A 169 11.45 -15.32 -4.62
N LEU A 170 12.38 -15.24 -5.58
CA LEU A 170 13.81 -15.35 -5.35
C LEU A 170 14.50 -14.16 -6.03
N GLN A 171 15.26 -13.41 -5.25
CA GLN A 171 16.09 -12.31 -5.73
C GLN A 171 17.53 -12.51 -5.28
N SER A 172 18.47 -12.21 -6.17
CA SER A 172 19.88 -12.15 -5.86
C SER A 172 20.46 -10.84 -6.38
N LYS A 173 21.31 -10.19 -5.56
CA LYS A 173 21.95 -8.93 -5.96
C LYS A 173 23.35 -8.78 -5.38
N VAL A 174 24.15 -8.01 -6.09
CA VAL A 174 25.44 -7.49 -5.61
C VAL A 174 25.38 -5.97 -5.55
N THR A 175 25.84 -5.41 -4.45
CA THR A 175 25.80 -3.95 -4.21
C THR A 175 27.19 -3.44 -3.87
N GLY A 176 27.55 -2.28 -4.40
CA GLY A 176 28.74 -1.53 -4.06
C GLY A 176 28.36 -0.07 -3.81
N LEU A 177 29.30 0.77 -3.42
CA LEU A 177 29.06 2.16 -2.98
C LEU A 177 28.15 2.97 -3.93
N LYS A 178 28.30 2.81 -5.25
CA LYS A 178 27.55 3.58 -6.27
C LYS A 178 27.01 2.69 -7.39
N ARG A 179 26.73 1.42 -7.12
CA ARG A 179 26.27 0.46 -8.12
C ARG A 179 25.51 -0.70 -7.50
N GLU A 180 24.59 -1.22 -8.25
CA GLU A 180 23.87 -2.45 -7.93
C GLU A 180 23.63 -3.24 -9.22
N LEU A 181 23.67 -4.56 -9.14
CA LEU A 181 23.26 -5.45 -10.21
C LEU A 181 22.56 -6.65 -9.59
N GLY A 182 21.43 -7.05 -10.15
CA GLY A 182 20.67 -8.17 -9.61
C GLY A 182 19.75 -8.83 -10.62
N ALA A 183 19.21 -9.97 -10.19
CA ALA A 183 18.20 -10.72 -10.91
C ALA A 183 17.12 -11.21 -9.95
N ALA A 184 15.89 -11.35 -10.45
CA ALA A 184 14.79 -11.91 -9.66
C ALA A 184 13.91 -12.81 -10.51
N VAL A 185 13.35 -13.83 -9.84
CA VAL A 185 12.33 -14.74 -10.39
C VAL A 185 11.15 -14.73 -9.44
N GLN A 186 9.95 -14.59 -9.99
CA GLN A 186 8.70 -14.72 -9.25
C GLN A 186 7.81 -15.74 -9.94
N TYR A 187 7.21 -16.62 -9.16
CA TYR A 187 6.14 -17.49 -9.60
C TYR A 187 4.91 -17.26 -8.71
N ARG A 188 3.75 -17.02 -9.33
CA ARG A 188 2.46 -16.84 -8.65
C ARG A 188 1.47 -17.85 -9.21
N LEU A 189 0.81 -18.58 -8.33
CA LEU A 189 -0.36 -19.38 -8.64
C LEU A 189 -1.59 -18.70 -8.05
N PHE A 190 -2.43 -18.16 -8.90
CA PHE A 190 -3.70 -17.53 -8.52
C PHE A 190 -4.85 -18.52 -8.67
N LYS A 191 -5.75 -18.54 -7.69
CA LYS A 191 -6.94 -19.38 -7.65
C LYS A 191 -8.14 -18.54 -7.26
N ALA A 192 -9.22 -18.69 -8.01
CA ALA A 192 -10.51 -18.07 -7.71
C ALA A 192 -11.60 -19.13 -7.60
N GLY A 193 -12.64 -18.84 -6.84
CA GLY A 193 -13.77 -19.74 -6.64
C GLY A 193 -14.99 -19.04 -6.06
N GLY A 194 -16.09 -19.76 -5.92
CA GLY A 194 -17.39 -19.20 -5.60
C GLY A 194 -18.01 -18.59 -6.84
N PHE A 195 -18.56 -17.40 -6.70
CA PHE A 195 -19.20 -16.68 -7.79
C PHE A 195 -18.25 -15.73 -8.53
N TYR A 196 -17.09 -15.38 -7.92
CA TYR A 196 -16.06 -14.63 -8.61
C TYR A 196 -15.33 -15.56 -9.57
N TRP A 197 -15.43 -15.24 -10.85
CA TRP A 197 -14.78 -16.05 -11.84
C TRP A 197 -13.53 -15.34 -12.40
N THR A 198 -12.44 -16.02 -12.27
CA THR A 198 -11.16 -15.77 -12.92
C THR A 198 -10.50 -17.14 -13.07
N PRO A 199 -9.93 -17.50 -14.21
CA PRO A 199 -9.27 -18.79 -14.35
C PRO A 199 -8.16 -18.93 -13.32
N ASN A 200 -8.00 -20.14 -12.77
CA ASN A 200 -6.78 -20.44 -12.06
C ASN A 200 -5.62 -20.19 -13.02
N THR A 201 -4.69 -19.33 -12.63
CA THR A 201 -3.68 -18.80 -13.53
C THR A 201 -2.31 -18.87 -12.87
N SER A 202 -1.32 -19.37 -13.62
CA SER A 202 0.07 -19.23 -13.22
C SER A 202 0.68 -17.99 -13.86
N GLU A 203 1.50 -17.28 -13.10
CA GLU A 203 2.27 -16.14 -13.55
C GLU A 203 3.74 -16.36 -13.21
N SER A 204 4.61 -16.21 -14.20
CA SER A 204 6.07 -16.31 -14.04
C SER A 204 6.73 -15.03 -14.52
N ASN A 205 7.48 -14.38 -13.65
CA ASN A 205 8.22 -13.16 -13.95
C ASN A 205 9.71 -13.38 -13.77
N PHE A 206 10.49 -13.00 -14.78
CA PHE A 206 11.95 -13.02 -14.79
C PHE A 206 12.44 -11.60 -14.98
N SER A 207 13.36 -11.15 -14.14
CA SER A 207 13.91 -9.81 -14.31
C SER A 207 15.40 -9.74 -14.01
N ILE A 208 16.07 -8.84 -14.72
CA ILE A 208 17.42 -8.37 -14.43
C ILE A 208 17.36 -6.87 -14.23
N PHE A 209 18.12 -6.36 -13.28
CA PHE A 209 18.12 -4.93 -12.97
C PHE A 209 19.50 -4.45 -12.55
N GLY A 210 19.73 -3.17 -12.71
CA GLY A 210 20.96 -2.55 -12.28
C GLY A 210 20.82 -1.06 -12.09
N PHE A 211 21.76 -0.52 -11.31
CA PHE A 211 21.86 0.88 -10.97
C PHE A 211 23.32 1.31 -11.01
N ARG A 212 23.56 2.52 -11.47
CA ARG A 212 24.86 3.17 -11.43
C ARG A 212 24.73 4.64 -11.12
N GLU A 213 25.53 5.09 -10.14
CA GLU A 213 25.76 6.50 -9.85
C GLU A 213 27.18 6.89 -10.23
N LYS A 214 27.36 8.09 -10.76
CA LYS A 214 28.67 8.66 -11.08
C LYS A 214 28.65 10.17 -10.92
N ASP A 215 29.66 10.71 -10.24
CA ASP A 215 29.90 12.13 -10.20
C ASP A 215 30.67 12.55 -11.46
N VAL A 216 30.13 13.55 -12.16
CA VAL A 216 30.71 14.14 -13.39
C VAL A 216 30.71 15.65 -13.22
N PHE A 217 31.89 16.24 -13.07
CA PHE A 217 32.05 17.64 -12.68
C PHE A 217 31.37 17.90 -11.33
N ASN A 218 30.42 18.87 -11.31
CA ASN A 218 29.66 19.23 -10.11
C ASN A 218 28.23 18.66 -10.14
N LEU A 219 28.00 17.57 -10.87
CA LEU A 219 26.73 16.89 -11.01
C LEU A 219 26.85 15.43 -10.59
N THR A 220 25.85 14.89 -9.93
CA THR A 220 25.72 13.45 -9.74
C THR A 220 24.72 12.92 -10.76
N GLY A 221 25.20 12.04 -11.63
CA GLY A 221 24.37 11.33 -12.61
C GLY A 221 24.02 9.95 -12.07
N GLN A 222 22.73 9.56 -12.19
CA GLN A 222 22.24 8.23 -11.85
C GLN A 222 21.55 7.63 -13.06
N VAL A 223 21.78 6.33 -13.30
CA VAL A 223 21.08 5.55 -14.33
C VAL A 223 20.63 4.24 -13.72
N SER A 224 19.39 3.85 -13.97
CA SER A 224 18.90 2.52 -13.63
C SER A 224 18.23 1.85 -14.82
N PHE A 225 18.21 0.52 -14.82
CA PHE A 225 17.48 -0.28 -15.78
C PHE A 225 16.84 -1.50 -15.10
N ARG A 226 15.73 -1.97 -15.67
CA ARG A 226 15.11 -3.26 -15.37
C ARG A 226 14.53 -3.87 -16.64
N GLY A 227 15.11 -4.99 -17.07
CA GLY A 227 14.50 -5.85 -18.09
C GLY A 227 13.58 -6.86 -17.40
N GLU A 228 12.36 -7.03 -17.90
CA GLU A 228 11.40 -7.98 -17.36
C GLU A 228 10.72 -8.76 -18.47
N TYR A 229 10.50 -10.05 -18.21
CA TYR A 229 9.72 -10.94 -19.05
C TYR A 229 8.70 -11.69 -18.20
N SER A 230 7.42 -11.53 -18.54
CA SER A 230 6.27 -12.09 -17.82
C SER A 230 5.52 -13.08 -18.68
N ILE A 231 5.14 -14.20 -18.08
CA ILE A 231 4.29 -15.24 -18.69
C ILE A 231 3.06 -15.39 -17.80
N ILE A 232 1.87 -15.16 -18.35
CA ILE A 232 0.58 -15.35 -17.66
C ILE A 232 -0.15 -16.47 -18.40
N ASP A 233 -0.37 -17.59 -17.72
CA ASP A 233 -0.90 -18.82 -18.31
C ASP A 233 -2.14 -19.32 -17.56
N PRO A 234 -3.36 -19.10 -18.11
CA PRO A 234 -4.58 -19.66 -17.56
C PRO A 234 -4.56 -21.19 -17.62
N LEU A 235 -4.66 -21.84 -16.45
CA LEU A 235 -4.57 -23.30 -16.28
C LEU A 235 -5.88 -24.02 -16.57
N ASN A 236 -7.00 -23.33 -16.42
CA ASN A 236 -8.31 -23.82 -16.78
C ASN A 236 -9.07 -22.73 -17.55
N LYS A 237 -9.77 -23.15 -18.58
CA LYS A 237 -10.73 -22.31 -19.27
C LYS A 237 -12.08 -22.52 -18.61
N GLY A 238 -12.60 -21.49 -17.97
CA GLY A 238 -13.90 -21.58 -17.34
C GLY A 238 -15.03 -21.57 -18.36
N THR A 239 -16.10 -22.24 -18.06
CA THR A 239 -17.29 -22.33 -18.89
C THR A 239 -18.36 -21.28 -18.56
N LYS A 240 -18.05 -20.31 -17.69
CA LYS A 240 -19.04 -19.38 -17.10
C LYS A 240 -18.80 -17.91 -17.42
N PHE A 241 -18.04 -17.59 -18.45
CA PHE A 241 -17.92 -16.21 -18.89
C PHE A 241 -19.22 -15.72 -19.51
N SER A 242 -19.71 -14.62 -19.03
CA SER A 242 -20.83 -13.92 -19.63
C SER A 242 -20.40 -12.66 -20.37
N ASN A 243 -19.26 -12.05 -19.96
CA ASN A 243 -18.80 -10.77 -20.50
C ASN A 243 -17.45 -10.86 -21.23
N ILE A 244 -16.67 -11.93 -21.03
CA ILE A 244 -15.39 -12.16 -21.69
C ILE A 244 -15.53 -13.33 -22.69
N ASP A 245 -15.05 -13.15 -23.92
CA ASP A 245 -14.98 -14.25 -24.90
C ASP A 245 -13.99 -15.32 -24.41
N GLU A 246 -14.48 -16.53 -24.18
CA GLU A 246 -13.69 -17.66 -23.71
C GLU A 246 -12.46 -17.94 -24.62
N LYS A 247 -12.57 -17.70 -25.93
CA LYS A 247 -11.48 -17.87 -26.88
C LYS A 247 -10.33 -16.88 -26.65
N SER A 248 -10.60 -15.75 -26.04
CA SER A 248 -9.60 -14.73 -25.71
C SER A 248 -8.80 -15.05 -24.44
N VAL A 249 -9.31 -16.00 -23.60
CA VAL A 249 -8.62 -16.48 -22.40
C VAL A 249 -7.55 -17.47 -22.80
N ASN A 250 -6.37 -16.96 -23.05
CA ASN A 250 -5.20 -17.74 -23.48
C ASN A 250 -3.92 -17.19 -22.86
N LYS A 251 -2.85 -17.94 -22.99
CA LYS A 251 -1.51 -17.57 -22.52
C LYS A 251 -1.08 -16.23 -23.11
N LYS A 252 -0.57 -15.37 -22.25
CA LYS A 252 -0.02 -14.04 -22.57
C LYS A 252 1.45 -13.98 -22.22
N ASN A 253 2.22 -13.26 -23.02
CA ASN A 253 3.64 -13.02 -22.77
C ASN A 253 3.91 -11.53 -22.95
N PHE A 254 4.63 -10.94 -21.98
CA PHE A 254 4.99 -9.53 -22.02
C PHE A 254 6.49 -9.39 -21.76
N GLY A 255 7.16 -8.57 -22.54
CA GLY A 255 8.57 -8.24 -22.35
C GLY A 255 8.80 -6.75 -22.46
N PHE A 256 9.54 -6.17 -21.53
CA PHE A 256 9.83 -4.74 -21.55
C PHE A 256 11.15 -4.40 -20.87
N LEU A 257 11.64 -3.20 -21.19
CA LEU A 257 12.80 -2.59 -20.58
C LEU A 257 12.37 -1.25 -19.98
N SER A 258 12.47 -1.14 -18.65
CA SER A 258 12.35 0.13 -17.92
C SER A 258 13.74 0.73 -17.76
N ILE A 259 13.85 2.04 -17.98
CA ILE A 259 15.09 2.80 -17.84
C ILE A 259 14.75 4.12 -17.13
N SER A 260 15.64 4.55 -16.23
CA SER A 260 15.59 5.92 -15.70
C SER A 260 16.97 6.55 -15.70
N ALA A 261 17.00 7.87 -15.87
CA ALA A 261 18.19 8.68 -15.71
C ALA A 261 17.87 9.90 -14.86
N ALA A 262 18.72 10.18 -13.88
CA ALA A 262 18.59 11.35 -13.02
C ALA A 262 19.87 12.18 -13.02
N LEU A 263 19.69 13.50 -12.89
CA LEU A 263 20.75 14.45 -12.65
C LEU A 263 20.47 15.17 -11.35
N ILE A 264 21.47 15.21 -10.48
CA ILE A 264 21.38 15.85 -9.16
C ILE A 264 22.49 16.92 -9.08
N LYS A 265 22.13 18.12 -8.68
CA LYS A 265 23.04 19.22 -8.39
C LYS A 265 22.84 19.70 -6.96
N SER A 266 23.91 19.69 -6.19
CA SER A 266 23.92 20.30 -4.85
C SER A 266 24.93 21.43 -4.80
N TRP A 267 24.54 22.57 -4.20
CA TRP A 267 25.43 23.70 -3.93
C TRP A 267 24.93 24.47 -2.71
N GLU A 268 25.84 24.76 -1.81
CA GLU A 268 25.52 25.44 -0.55
C GLU A 268 24.30 24.86 0.17
N ASN A 269 23.18 25.56 0.08
CA ASN A 269 21.91 25.25 0.76
C ASN A 269 20.87 24.62 -0.17
N TRP A 270 21.20 24.40 -1.44
CA TRP A 270 20.26 23.93 -2.47
C TRP A 270 20.63 22.55 -2.98
N GLN A 271 19.61 21.76 -3.27
CA GLN A 271 19.72 20.58 -4.10
C GLN A 271 18.58 20.59 -5.14
N ILE A 272 18.93 20.37 -6.40
CA ILE A 272 17.97 20.17 -7.47
C ILE A 272 18.22 18.79 -8.05
N SER A 273 17.15 18.03 -8.26
CA SER A 273 17.19 16.77 -9.00
C SER A 273 16.13 16.74 -10.07
N THR A 274 16.45 16.13 -11.21
CA THR A 274 15.50 15.87 -12.29
C THR A 274 15.73 14.46 -12.80
N THR A 275 14.63 13.71 -12.92
CA THR A 275 14.62 12.31 -13.38
C THR A 275 13.70 12.21 -14.58
N ILE A 276 14.17 11.58 -15.64
CA ILE A 276 13.35 11.09 -16.75
C ILE A 276 13.31 9.57 -16.69
N MET A 277 12.12 8.99 -16.92
CA MET A 277 11.96 7.55 -16.89
C MET A 277 11.03 7.07 -18.00
N ARG A 278 11.30 5.87 -18.49
CA ARG A 278 10.37 5.05 -19.25
C ARG A 278 10.18 3.74 -18.51
N ALA A 279 8.97 3.50 -18.04
CA ALA A 279 8.61 2.31 -17.28
C ALA A 279 7.57 1.45 -18.03
N GLY A 280 7.57 0.15 -17.77
CA GLY A 280 6.54 -0.79 -18.23
C GLY A 280 5.85 -1.46 -17.06
N ARG A 281 4.55 -1.79 -17.20
CA ARG A 281 3.78 -2.60 -16.27
C ARG A 281 2.96 -3.65 -17.02
N THR A 282 3.15 -4.91 -16.66
CA THR A 282 2.33 -6.02 -17.16
C THR A 282 0.92 -5.92 -16.60
N PRO A 283 -0.15 -6.17 -17.39
CA PRO A 283 -1.50 -6.31 -16.86
C PRO A 283 -1.57 -7.42 -15.81
N GLY A 284 -2.32 -7.20 -14.72
CA GLY A 284 -2.57 -8.24 -13.71
C GLY A 284 -3.47 -9.36 -14.23
N ILE A 285 -3.49 -10.49 -13.53
CA ILE A 285 -4.36 -11.63 -13.86
C ILE A 285 -5.82 -11.18 -13.84
N GLU A 286 -6.19 -10.40 -12.83
CA GLU A 286 -7.53 -9.86 -12.65
C GLU A 286 -7.86 -8.81 -13.72
N ASP A 287 -6.89 -7.97 -14.10
CA ASP A 287 -7.06 -6.99 -15.19
C ASP A 287 -7.40 -7.67 -16.52
N LEU A 288 -6.84 -8.86 -16.75
CA LEU A 288 -7.04 -9.62 -17.97
C LEU A 288 -8.32 -10.46 -17.94
N PHE A 289 -8.61 -11.14 -16.81
CA PHE A 289 -9.52 -12.29 -16.85
C PHE A 289 -10.62 -12.27 -15.78
N SER A 290 -10.79 -11.22 -14.98
CA SER A 290 -11.90 -11.18 -14.02
C SER A 290 -13.27 -11.09 -14.72
N ASP A 291 -14.25 -11.83 -14.24
CA ASP A 291 -15.65 -11.73 -14.67
C ASP A 291 -16.54 -12.15 -13.50
N GLY A 292 -16.78 -11.25 -12.56
CA GLY A 292 -17.54 -11.60 -11.37
C GLY A 292 -17.67 -10.50 -10.33
N PRO A 293 -18.49 -10.78 -9.31
CA PRO A 293 -18.71 -9.86 -8.20
C PRO A 293 -17.45 -9.74 -7.34
N HIS A 294 -17.12 -8.52 -6.96
CA HIS A 294 -16.20 -8.19 -5.90
C HIS A 294 -17.00 -7.53 -4.78
N LEU A 295 -17.49 -8.34 -3.85
CA LEU A 295 -18.45 -7.91 -2.85
C LEU A 295 -17.88 -6.84 -1.92
N GLY A 296 -16.59 -6.95 -1.59
CA GLY A 296 -15.88 -5.98 -0.77
C GLY A 296 -15.83 -4.55 -1.33
N SER A 297 -16.07 -4.37 -2.62
CA SER A 297 -16.14 -3.06 -3.28
C SER A 297 -17.48 -2.74 -3.92
N TYR A 298 -18.47 -3.59 -3.72
CA TYR A 298 -19.80 -3.48 -4.33
C TYR A 298 -19.73 -3.30 -5.85
N SER A 299 -18.81 -4.02 -6.50
CA SER A 299 -18.60 -3.95 -7.95
C SER A 299 -18.70 -5.31 -8.60
N TYR A 300 -19.12 -5.31 -9.86
CA TYR A 300 -18.94 -6.43 -10.78
C TYR A 300 -17.82 -6.09 -11.74
N GLU A 301 -16.71 -6.80 -11.66
CA GLU A 301 -15.49 -6.48 -12.38
C GLU A 301 -15.31 -7.35 -13.61
N ILE A 302 -15.08 -6.68 -14.76
CA ILE A 302 -14.88 -7.32 -16.05
C ILE A 302 -13.48 -6.97 -16.53
N GLY A 303 -12.63 -7.98 -16.65
CA GLY A 303 -11.29 -7.85 -17.20
C GLY A 303 -11.28 -7.66 -18.71
N ASN A 304 -10.11 -7.42 -19.26
CA ASN A 304 -9.92 -7.27 -20.70
C ASN A 304 -8.72 -8.11 -21.17
N PRO A 305 -8.95 -9.28 -21.77
CA PRO A 305 -7.88 -10.15 -22.28
C PRO A 305 -7.01 -9.53 -23.37
N ASN A 306 -7.44 -8.42 -23.97
CA ASN A 306 -6.73 -7.75 -25.06
C ASN A 306 -5.90 -6.55 -24.58
N LEU A 307 -5.67 -6.42 -23.28
CA LEU A 307 -4.78 -5.38 -22.77
C LEU A 307 -3.35 -5.60 -23.26
N ASP A 308 -2.76 -4.52 -23.74
CA ASP A 308 -1.35 -4.42 -24.01
C ASP A 308 -0.57 -4.00 -22.76
N LEU A 309 0.75 -4.05 -22.84
CA LEU A 309 1.66 -3.56 -21.81
C LEU A 309 1.41 -2.07 -21.53
N GLU A 310 1.21 -1.70 -20.28
CA GLU A 310 1.23 -0.29 -19.89
C GLU A 310 2.66 0.26 -19.99
N LYS A 311 2.83 1.37 -20.67
CA LYS A 311 4.11 2.06 -20.85
C LYS A 311 3.96 3.50 -20.38
N THR A 312 4.81 3.93 -19.48
CA THR A 312 4.77 5.29 -18.94
C THR A 312 6.07 6.01 -19.27
N LEU A 313 5.96 7.21 -19.84
CA LEU A 313 7.05 8.19 -19.90
C LEU A 313 6.83 9.19 -18.77
N GLY A 314 7.81 9.31 -17.88
CA GLY A 314 7.71 10.14 -16.69
C GLY A 314 8.85 11.17 -16.62
N LEU A 315 8.53 12.35 -16.11
CA LEU A 315 9.46 13.41 -15.72
C LEU A 315 9.15 13.80 -14.28
N GLU A 316 10.17 13.77 -13.44
CA GLU A 316 10.08 14.22 -12.04
C GLU A 316 11.17 15.25 -11.75
N SER A 317 10.84 16.28 -10.98
CA SER A 317 11.82 17.26 -10.51
C SER A 317 11.58 17.61 -9.07
N SER A 318 12.68 17.77 -8.32
CA SER A 318 12.68 18.16 -6.92
C SER A 318 13.63 19.32 -6.70
N ILE A 319 13.21 20.31 -5.92
CA ILE A 319 14.02 21.43 -5.46
C ILE A 319 13.98 21.43 -3.94
N GLN A 320 15.14 21.31 -3.32
CA GLN A 320 15.30 21.35 -1.87
C GLN A 320 16.17 22.55 -1.50
N TYR A 321 15.77 23.25 -0.46
CA TYR A 321 16.53 24.32 0.15
C TYR A 321 16.54 24.15 1.66
N GLN A 322 17.72 24.25 2.26
CA GLN A 322 17.85 24.22 3.71
C GLN A 322 18.92 25.21 4.16
N LYS A 323 18.52 26.18 4.96
CA LYS A 323 19.44 27.15 5.57
C LYS A 323 19.02 27.44 7.00
N ASN A 324 19.92 27.26 7.94
CA ASN A 324 19.68 27.47 9.37
C ASN A 324 18.44 26.69 9.86
N LYS A 325 17.36 27.42 10.17
CA LYS A 325 16.11 26.88 10.71
C LYS A 325 15.01 26.73 9.66
N PHE A 326 15.25 27.17 8.45
CA PHE A 326 14.27 27.16 7.38
C PHE A 326 14.57 26.06 6.38
N PHE A 327 13.55 25.33 5.97
CA PHE A 327 13.62 24.39 4.85
C PHE A 327 12.45 24.60 3.88
N PHE A 328 12.70 24.27 2.63
CA PHE A 328 11.71 24.28 1.55
C PHE A 328 11.96 23.05 0.66
N LEU A 329 10.88 22.39 0.29
CA LEU A 329 10.86 21.28 -0.66
C LEU A 329 9.75 21.52 -1.67
N LEU A 330 10.09 21.42 -2.95
CA LEU A 330 9.13 21.42 -4.06
C LEU A 330 9.39 20.16 -4.88
N ASN A 331 8.37 19.33 -5.04
CA ASN A 331 8.36 18.20 -5.95
C ASN A 331 7.29 18.41 -7.02
N GLY A 332 7.59 18.00 -8.24
CA GLY A 332 6.62 18.00 -9.33
C GLY A 332 6.86 16.80 -10.25
N PHE A 333 5.79 16.26 -10.80
CA PHE A 333 5.89 15.15 -11.74
C PHE A 333 4.88 15.30 -12.89
N PHE A 334 5.23 14.69 -14.01
CA PHE A 334 4.37 14.52 -15.17
C PHE A 334 4.60 13.14 -15.76
N ASN A 335 3.52 12.36 -15.91
CA ASN A 335 3.52 11.02 -16.47
C ASN A 335 2.54 10.95 -17.63
N GLN A 336 2.98 10.39 -18.75
CA GLN A 336 2.14 10.11 -19.91
C GLN A 336 2.17 8.61 -20.22
N SER A 337 1.00 8.01 -20.43
CA SER A 337 0.87 6.62 -20.85
C SER A 337 -0.10 6.49 -22.02
N PRO A 338 0.30 5.82 -23.13
CA PRO A 338 -0.61 5.52 -24.22
C PRO A 338 -1.60 4.40 -23.91
N ASN A 339 -1.38 3.65 -22.82
CA ASN A 339 -2.19 2.50 -22.44
C ASN A 339 -2.21 2.33 -20.91
N PHE A 340 -2.75 3.30 -20.19
CA PHE A 340 -2.92 3.26 -18.74
C PHE A 340 -4.09 2.33 -18.39
N HIS A 341 -3.87 1.35 -17.52
CA HIS A 341 -4.89 0.37 -17.15
C HIS A 341 -5.77 0.89 -16.01
N GLN A 342 -7.06 0.97 -16.28
CA GLN A 342 -8.03 1.43 -15.29
C GLN A 342 -9.36 0.69 -15.41
N TYR A 343 -9.97 0.33 -14.26
CA TYR A 343 -11.37 -0.06 -14.19
C TYR A 343 -12.25 1.18 -14.31
N MET A 344 -13.05 1.21 -15.36
CA MET A 344 -14.00 2.30 -15.62
C MET A 344 -15.42 1.81 -15.32
N LYS A 345 -16.18 2.62 -14.58
CA LYS A 345 -17.61 2.39 -14.35
C LYS A 345 -18.34 2.47 -15.69
N MET A 346 -19.28 1.55 -15.94
CA MET A 346 -19.93 1.43 -17.25
C MET A 346 -21.17 2.29 -17.41
N GLY A 347 -21.71 2.83 -16.32
CA GLY A 347 -22.90 3.67 -16.33
C GLY A 347 -23.25 4.18 -14.93
N ASP A 348 -24.29 5.00 -14.85
CA ASP A 348 -24.75 5.63 -13.61
C ASP A 348 -25.75 4.77 -12.81
N GLY A 349 -26.11 3.60 -13.32
CA GLY A 349 -27.00 2.64 -12.64
C GLY A 349 -28.47 2.69 -13.10
N TYR A 350 -28.76 3.41 -14.17
CA TYR A 350 -30.16 3.47 -14.67
C TYR A 350 -30.50 2.35 -15.64
N VAL A 351 -29.51 1.70 -16.28
CA VAL A 351 -29.74 0.66 -17.29
C VAL A 351 -29.39 -0.73 -16.74
N PRO A 352 -30.39 -1.56 -16.38
CA PRO A 352 -30.18 -2.92 -15.93
C PRO A 352 -29.40 -3.77 -16.96
N GLY A 353 -28.44 -4.57 -16.46
CA GLY A 353 -27.63 -5.43 -17.31
C GLY A 353 -26.48 -4.71 -18.02
N ALA A 354 -26.60 -3.42 -18.36
CA ALA A 354 -25.54 -2.61 -18.91
C ALA A 354 -24.69 -1.98 -17.81
N ASP A 355 -25.30 -1.22 -16.92
CA ASP A 355 -24.65 -0.44 -15.89
C ASP A 355 -24.45 -1.22 -14.59
N TRP A 356 -25.37 -2.13 -14.31
CA TRP A 356 -25.37 -2.95 -13.10
C TRP A 356 -25.96 -4.33 -13.36
N ILE A 357 -25.69 -5.25 -12.45
CA ILE A 357 -26.34 -6.57 -12.43
C ILE A 357 -27.00 -6.80 -11.07
N GLU A 358 -28.11 -7.55 -11.08
CA GLU A 358 -28.71 -8.07 -9.88
C GLU A 358 -27.83 -9.19 -9.33
N TRP A 359 -27.47 -9.09 -8.05
CA TRP A 359 -26.60 -10.04 -7.38
C TRP A 359 -27.04 -10.29 -5.94
N GLY A 360 -27.21 -11.55 -5.56
CA GLY A 360 -27.57 -11.97 -4.22
C GLY A 360 -28.84 -12.81 -4.15
N SER A 361 -29.02 -13.53 -3.05
CA SER A 361 -30.22 -14.32 -2.79
C SER A 361 -31.33 -13.43 -2.22
N GLY A 362 -32.33 -13.16 -3.01
CA GLY A 362 -33.58 -12.51 -2.55
C GLY A 362 -33.53 -10.99 -2.53
N SER A 363 -34.01 -10.42 -3.57
CA SER A 363 -34.54 -9.07 -3.71
C SER A 363 -33.63 -7.92 -3.24
N SER A 364 -32.75 -7.45 -4.00
CA SER A 364 -32.18 -6.09 -3.91
C SER A 364 -30.67 -5.94 -3.80
N GLY A 365 -29.91 -6.95 -4.10
CA GLY A 365 -28.48 -6.73 -4.29
C GLY A 365 -28.17 -6.39 -5.72
N TRP A 366 -27.60 -5.23 -6.01
CA TRP A 366 -27.08 -4.93 -7.32
C TRP A 366 -25.67 -4.35 -7.21
N LEU A 367 -24.85 -4.69 -8.22
CA LEU A 367 -23.44 -4.31 -8.29
C LEU A 367 -23.22 -3.49 -9.55
N TYR A 368 -22.60 -2.33 -9.42
CA TYR A 368 -22.17 -1.56 -10.59
C TYR A 368 -21.13 -2.33 -11.38
N LYS A 369 -21.25 -2.29 -12.70
CA LYS A 369 -20.28 -2.90 -13.61
C LYS A 369 -19.09 -1.97 -13.81
N TYR A 370 -17.90 -2.54 -13.70
CA TYR A 370 -16.62 -1.90 -14.02
C TYR A 370 -15.89 -2.74 -15.05
N GLN A 371 -15.46 -2.11 -16.12
CA GLN A 371 -14.67 -2.77 -17.16
C GLN A 371 -13.24 -2.26 -17.16
N MET A 372 -12.28 -3.18 -17.23
CA MET A 372 -10.87 -2.86 -17.40
C MET A 372 -10.61 -2.33 -18.81
N ARG A 373 -10.01 -1.15 -18.91
CA ARG A 373 -9.64 -0.49 -20.17
C ARG A 373 -8.21 0.01 -20.12
N GLY A 374 -7.55 0.00 -21.28
CA GLY A 374 -6.32 0.73 -21.52
C GLY A 374 -6.67 2.08 -22.16
N ILE A 375 -6.32 3.17 -21.51
CA ILE A 375 -6.62 4.54 -21.96
C ILE A 375 -5.33 5.33 -22.19
N GLN A 376 -5.37 6.35 -23.05
CA GLN A 376 -4.29 7.33 -23.12
C GLN A 376 -4.44 8.29 -21.94
N SER A 377 -3.41 8.40 -21.13
CA SER A 377 -3.47 9.20 -19.91
C SER A 377 -2.33 10.19 -19.77
N GLU A 378 -2.65 11.31 -19.14
CA GLU A 378 -1.68 12.24 -18.56
C GLU A 378 -1.98 12.39 -17.08
N ILE A 379 -0.97 12.15 -16.24
CA ILE A 379 -1.08 12.31 -14.78
C ILE A 379 0.03 13.26 -14.35
N SER A 380 -0.34 14.38 -13.74
CA SER A 380 0.60 15.36 -13.20
C SER A 380 0.26 15.73 -11.77
N GLY A 381 1.26 16.16 -11.04
CA GLY A 381 1.03 16.59 -9.67
C GLY A 381 2.23 17.32 -9.10
N GLY A 382 2.03 17.86 -7.92
CA GLY A 382 3.08 18.55 -7.20
C GLY A 382 2.83 18.61 -5.71
N GLU A 383 3.91 18.76 -4.99
CA GLU A 383 3.93 18.93 -3.54
C GLU A 383 4.89 20.04 -3.17
N VAL A 384 4.44 20.92 -2.30
CA VAL A 384 5.28 21.97 -1.68
C VAL A 384 5.27 21.73 -0.18
N GLN A 385 6.44 21.71 0.43
CA GLN A 385 6.60 21.67 1.87
C GLN A 385 7.55 22.79 2.32
N MET A 386 7.15 23.53 3.34
CA MET A 386 7.97 24.57 3.95
C MET A 386 7.95 24.40 5.47
N GLY A 387 9.08 24.65 6.10
CA GLY A 387 9.14 24.54 7.54
C GLY A 387 10.16 25.45 8.19
N TYR A 388 9.86 25.77 9.44
CA TYR A 388 10.70 26.55 10.31
C TYR A 388 10.97 25.79 11.63
N ASN A 389 12.22 25.47 11.87
CA ASN A 389 12.67 24.81 13.09
C ASN A 389 12.92 25.86 14.18
N GLY A 390 11.88 26.19 14.96
CA GLY A 390 11.92 27.15 16.05
C GLY A 390 12.77 26.72 17.24
N ARG A 391 12.83 27.50 18.30
CA ARG A 391 13.51 27.10 19.54
C ARG A 391 12.67 26.13 20.38
N ALA A 392 11.37 26.38 20.47
CA ALA A 392 10.41 25.59 21.27
C ALA A 392 9.45 24.79 20.39
N ILE A 393 9.05 25.36 19.24
CA ILE A 393 8.04 24.79 18.33
C ILE A 393 8.60 24.80 16.92
N ASP A 394 8.43 23.71 16.21
CA ASP A 394 8.66 23.59 14.79
C ASP A 394 7.32 23.75 14.07
N VAL A 395 7.32 24.45 12.94
CA VAL A 395 6.12 24.68 12.11
C VAL A 395 6.40 24.16 10.71
N THR A 396 5.52 23.33 10.18
CA THR A 396 5.59 22.83 8.81
C THR A 396 4.25 23.05 8.12
N THR A 397 4.28 23.55 6.91
CA THR A 397 3.11 23.62 6.02
C THR A 397 3.37 22.81 4.77
N ASP A 398 2.35 22.17 4.25
CA ASP A 398 2.39 21.39 3.02
C ASP A 398 1.16 21.67 2.16
N PHE A 399 1.36 21.56 0.86
CA PHE A 399 0.30 21.59 -0.14
C PHE A 399 0.59 20.50 -1.17
N SER A 400 -0.44 19.74 -1.57
CA SER A 400 -0.32 18.72 -2.60
C SER A 400 -1.54 18.69 -3.52
N PHE A 401 -1.30 18.37 -4.80
CA PHE A 401 -2.34 18.15 -5.78
C PHE A 401 -1.95 17.10 -6.80
N VAL A 402 -2.94 16.41 -7.36
CA VAL A 402 -2.78 15.47 -8.48
C VAL A 402 -3.91 15.70 -9.48
N ARG A 403 -3.58 15.63 -10.77
CA ARG A 403 -4.53 15.73 -11.89
C ARG A 403 -4.32 14.56 -12.82
N GLY A 404 -5.37 13.81 -13.10
CA GLY A 404 -5.39 12.74 -14.09
C GLY A 404 -6.34 13.10 -15.23
N LYS A 405 -5.89 12.93 -16.47
CA LYS A 405 -6.68 13.17 -17.68
C LYS A 405 -6.67 11.93 -18.58
N ASP A 406 -7.85 11.48 -18.94
CA ASP A 406 -8.06 10.52 -20.03
C ASP A 406 -8.10 11.31 -21.35
N ILE A 407 -7.03 11.21 -22.12
CA ILE A 407 -6.89 11.94 -23.39
C ILE A 407 -7.80 11.33 -24.46
N SER A 408 -8.04 10.02 -24.42
CA SER A 408 -8.87 9.32 -25.42
C SER A 408 -10.32 9.78 -25.39
N ASN A 409 -10.85 10.05 -24.20
CA ASN A 409 -12.24 10.43 -24.00
C ASN A 409 -12.43 11.91 -23.64
N ASN A 410 -11.33 12.66 -23.50
CA ASN A 410 -11.30 14.05 -23.02
C ASN A 410 -12.01 14.20 -21.65
N ASP A 411 -11.76 13.26 -20.75
CA ASP A 411 -12.35 13.14 -19.43
C ASP A 411 -11.29 13.13 -18.32
N HIS A 412 -11.72 13.13 -17.06
CA HIS A 412 -10.85 12.93 -15.91
C HIS A 412 -10.64 11.44 -15.63
N ILE A 413 -9.46 11.09 -15.11
CA ILE A 413 -9.21 9.76 -14.56
C ILE A 413 -9.93 9.63 -13.22
N ALA A 414 -10.66 8.52 -13.03
CA ALA A 414 -11.39 8.25 -11.79
C ALA A 414 -10.44 8.06 -10.59
N PHE A 415 -10.96 8.32 -9.39
CA PHE A 415 -10.27 8.11 -8.11
C PHE A 415 -8.97 8.92 -7.97
N MET A 416 -8.92 10.14 -8.51
CA MET A 416 -7.80 11.06 -8.27
C MET A 416 -7.96 11.75 -6.91
N PRO A 417 -6.89 11.83 -6.09
CA PRO A 417 -6.98 12.45 -4.78
C PRO A 417 -7.32 13.94 -4.87
N PRO A 418 -8.10 14.48 -3.93
CA PRO A 418 -8.36 15.92 -3.83
C PRO A 418 -7.10 16.69 -3.41
N ASP A 419 -7.09 18.00 -3.68
CA ASP A 419 -6.04 18.89 -3.20
C ASP A 419 -6.06 18.98 -1.68
N LYS A 420 -4.87 19.04 -1.07
CA LYS A 420 -4.71 19.04 0.38
C LYS A 420 -3.74 20.12 0.82
N ILE A 421 -4.12 20.87 1.86
CA ILE A 421 -3.27 21.83 2.58
C ILE A 421 -3.11 21.33 4.00
N GLY A 422 -1.88 21.30 4.50
CA GLY A 422 -1.55 20.86 5.83
C GLY A 422 -0.75 21.90 6.61
N LEU A 423 -0.99 21.98 7.92
CA LEU A 423 -0.22 22.77 8.86
C LEU A 423 0.07 21.93 10.10
N LEU A 424 1.34 21.75 10.43
CA LEU A 424 1.81 20.98 11.57
C LEU A 424 2.59 21.87 12.51
N PHE A 425 2.18 21.90 13.75
CA PHE A 425 2.94 22.44 14.87
C PHE A 425 3.45 21.28 15.70
N SER A 426 4.75 21.20 15.97
CA SER A 426 5.34 20.19 16.84
C SER A 426 6.27 20.81 17.88
N THR A 427 6.15 20.34 19.11
CA THR A 427 7.08 20.74 20.16
C THR A 427 8.44 20.13 19.92
N LYS A 428 9.50 20.85 20.18
CA LYS A 428 10.80 20.23 20.29
C LYS A 428 10.81 19.24 21.44
N SER A 429 11.25 18.02 21.12
CA SER A 429 11.42 17.00 22.13
C SER A 429 12.35 17.52 23.22
N ASN A 430 11.82 17.76 24.43
CA ASN A 430 12.65 17.58 25.59
C ASN A 430 12.74 16.05 25.85
N LYS A 431 13.63 15.61 26.71
CA LYS A 431 13.89 14.17 26.95
C LYS A 431 12.64 13.34 27.30
N HIS A 432 11.55 13.99 27.68
CA HIS A 432 10.35 13.34 28.25
C HIS A 432 9.06 13.60 27.47
N LEU A 433 8.82 14.84 27.02
CA LEU A 433 7.53 15.24 26.45
C LEU A 433 7.66 15.66 24.99
N THR A 434 6.80 15.10 24.13
CA THR A 434 6.60 15.55 22.75
C THR A 434 5.12 15.77 22.49
N GLY A 435 4.79 16.73 21.64
CA GLY A 435 3.42 16.99 21.25
C GLY A 435 3.33 17.62 19.87
N SER A 436 2.22 17.39 19.18
CA SER A 436 1.95 18.05 17.91
C SER A 436 0.45 18.28 17.69
N VAL A 437 0.17 19.29 16.88
CA VAL A 437 -1.16 19.61 16.35
C VAL A 437 -1.05 19.63 14.83
N ARG A 438 -1.85 18.81 14.17
CA ARG A 438 -1.98 18.77 12.71
C ARG A 438 -3.33 19.35 12.32
N ILE A 439 -3.33 20.33 11.42
CA ILE A 439 -4.53 20.89 10.77
C ILE A 439 -4.44 20.49 9.30
N SER A 440 -5.48 19.83 8.77
CA SER A 440 -5.53 19.35 7.39
C SER A 440 -6.81 19.83 6.74
N LYS A 441 -6.71 20.69 5.73
CA LYS A 441 -7.83 21.09 4.86
C LYS A 441 -7.74 20.30 3.56
N VAL A 442 -8.73 19.50 3.28
CA VAL A 442 -8.94 18.81 1.99
C VAL A 442 -9.99 19.60 1.23
N LEU A 443 -9.71 19.89 -0.05
CA LEU A 443 -10.62 20.65 -0.90
C LEU A 443 -11.66 19.71 -1.54
N ASP A 444 -12.73 20.28 -2.10
CA ASP A 444 -13.71 19.50 -2.86
C ASP A 444 -13.03 18.80 -4.03
N GLN A 445 -13.31 17.50 -4.24
CA GLN A 445 -12.91 16.83 -5.46
C GLN A 445 -14.03 16.94 -6.50
N LYS A 446 -13.79 17.84 -7.48
CA LYS A 446 -14.71 18.13 -8.59
C LYS A 446 -14.18 17.64 -9.95
N ASN A 447 -12.88 17.29 -10.03
CA ASN A 447 -12.28 16.71 -11.23
C ASN A 447 -12.54 15.20 -11.20
N ILE A 448 -13.73 14.82 -11.58
CA ILE A 448 -14.26 13.45 -11.54
C ILE A 448 -14.45 12.92 -12.96
N SER A 449 -14.35 11.60 -13.13
CA SER A 449 -14.68 10.93 -14.38
C SER A 449 -16.18 10.84 -14.58
N GLU A 450 -16.60 10.50 -15.79
CA GLU A 450 -18.00 10.12 -16.09
C GLU A 450 -18.47 9.05 -15.10
N PHE A 451 -19.69 9.17 -14.58
CA PHE A 451 -20.31 8.29 -13.57
C PHE A 451 -19.63 8.25 -12.20
N GLU A 452 -18.68 9.11 -11.93
CA GLU A 452 -18.13 9.30 -10.59
C GLU A 452 -18.87 10.42 -9.86
N THR A 453 -18.89 10.41 -8.53
CA THR A 453 -19.55 11.44 -7.72
C THR A 453 -18.56 12.41 -7.10
N ILE A 454 -18.93 13.68 -7.02
CA ILE A 454 -18.19 14.71 -6.31
C ILE A 454 -18.03 14.32 -4.83
N THR A 455 -16.90 14.62 -4.25
CA THR A 455 -16.68 14.46 -2.80
C THR A 455 -16.44 15.83 -2.18
N PRO A 456 -17.27 16.25 -1.20
CA PRO A 456 -17.06 17.51 -0.49
C PRO A 456 -15.73 17.53 0.27
N GLY A 457 -15.12 18.70 0.32
CA GLY A 457 -13.92 18.92 1.11
C GLY A 457 -14.25 19.01 2.61
N TYR A 458 -13.21 18.89 3.43
CA TYR A 458 -13.34 18.85 4.89
C TYR A 458 -12.13 19.44 5.61
N LEU A 459 -12.27 19.65 6.91
CA LEU A 459 -11.21 20.14 7.79
C LEU A 459 -11.01 19.17 8.96
N LEU A 460 -9.79 18.65 9.10
CA LEU A 460 -9.42 17.81 10.24
C LEU A 460 -8.42 18.52 11.15
N ILE A 461 -8.58 18.31 12.43
CA ILE A 461 -7.59 18.69 13.47
C ILE A 461 -7.27 17.43 14.27
N ASP A 462 -5.98 17.09 14.29
CA ASP A 462 -5.47 15.94 15.03
C ASP A 462 -4.46 16.41 16.08
N LEU A 463 -4.51 15.79 17.26
CA LEU A 463 -3.61 16.05 18.38
C LEU A 463 -2.78 14.80 18.68
N PHE A 464 -1.53 14.99 18.96
CA PHE A 464 -0.63 13.94 19.41
C PHE A 464 0.19 14.41 20.61
N GLY A 465 0.38 13.51 21.57
CA GLY A 465 1.26 13.73 22.72
C GLY A 465 1.94 12.44 23.14
N SER A 466 3.18 12.52 23.59
CA SER A 466 3.82 11.37 24.23
C SER A 466 4.71 11.79 25.39
N TYR A 467 4.71 10.96 26.43
CA TYR A 467 5.56 11.11 27.61
C TYR A 467 6.44 9.88 27.78
N THR A 468 7.75 10.08 27.77
CA THR A 468 8.75 9.02 27.92
C THR A 468 9.46 9.18 29.27
N PHE A 469 9.59 8.09 30.02
CA PHE A 469 10.33 8.05 31.29
C PHE A 469 11.11 6.73 31.41
N GLU A 470 12.19 6.76 32.17
CA GLU A 470 13.08 5.62 32.40
C GLU A 470 12.90 5.09 33.82
N THR A 471 13.02 3.79 33.98
CA THR A 471 13.08 3.09 35.26
C THR A 471 14.25 2.11 35.24
N GLU A 472 14.58 1.51 36.37
CA GLU A 472 15.58 0.43 36.44
C GLU A 472 15.22 -0.78 35.53
N ARG A 473 13.96 -0.93 35.17
CA ARG A 473 13.46 -2.05 34.33
C ARG A 473 13.36 -1.72 32.85
N GLY A 474 13.56 -0.47 32.44
CA GLY A 474 13.51 -0.11 31.03
C GLY A 474 12.91 1.27 30.75
N THR A 475 12.71 1.53 29.46
CA THR A 475 12.14 2.77 28.93
C THR A 475 10.64 2.63 28.73
N HIS A 476 9.87 3.52 29.31
CA HIS A 476 8.42 3.56 29.26
C HIS A 476 7.93 4.76 28.44
N ARG A 477 6.89 4.57 27.64
CA ARG A 477 6.29 5.64 26.86
C ARG A 477 4.75 5.56 26.88
N LEU A 478 4.12 6.63 27.32
CA LEU A 478 2.70 6.86 27.18
C LEU A 478 2.47 7.69 25.91
N VAL A 479 1.53 7.27 25.07
CA VAL A 479 1.15 7.97 23.84
C VAL A 479 -0.34 8.27 23.92
N PHE A 480 -0.69 9.52 23.70
CA PHE A 480 -2.06 10.03 23.64
C PHE A 480 -2.30 10.62 22.24
N GLN A 481 -3.43 10.30 21.63
CA GLN A 481 -3.80 10.82 20.32
C GLN A 481 -5.29 11.11 20.26
N VAL A 482 -5.64 12.24 19.64
CA VAL A 482 -7.02 12.57 19.28
C VAL A 482 -7.04 12.77 17.77
N ASN A 483 -7.82 11.97 17.08
CA ASN A 483 -8.06 12.12 15.64
C ASN A 483 -9.42 12.77 15.42
N ASN A 484 -9.53 13.59 14.39
CA ASN A 484 -10.77 14.28 14.04
C ASN A 484 -11.39 15.00 15.24
N LEU A 485 -10.64 15.91 15.86
CA LEU A 485 -11.05 16.63 17.08
C LEU A 485 -12.41 17.32 16.94
N LEU A 486 -12.72 17.82 15.74
CA LEU A 486 -13.97 18.54 15.46
C LEU A 486 -15.18 17.60 15.23
N ASP A 487 -14.96 16.28 15.17
CA ASP A 487 -15.99 15.29 14.83
C ASP A 487 -16.63 15.55 13.45
N GLU A 488 -15.80 15.99 12.50
CA GLU A 488 -16.19 16.31 11.12
C GLU A 488 -16.64 15.06 10.38
N THR A 489 -17.76 15.15 9.64
CA THR A 489 -18.21 14.08 8.74
C THR A 489 -17.51 14.23 7.41
N TYR A 490 -16.76 13.21 7.00
CA TYR A 490 -16.02 13.26 5.74
C TYR A 490 -15.95 11.89 5.06
N TYR A 491 -15.62 11.90 3.77
CA TYR A 491 -15.58 10.71 2.92
C TYR A 491 -14.25 10.63 2.17
N ASN A 492 -13.72 9.42 2.03
CA ASN A 492 -12.54 9.20 1.22
C ASN A 492 -12.91 9.09 -0.26
N HIS A 493 -12.48 10.07 -1.08
CA HIS A 493 -12.76 10.08 -2.51
C HIS A 493 -12.24 8.83 -3.25
N LEU A 494 -11.15 8.21 -2.76
CA LEU A 494 -10.53 7.05 -3.40
C LEU A 494 -11.28 5.73 -3.14
N SER A 495 -12.34 5.74 -2.31
CA SER A 495 -13.15 4.56 -2.01
C SER A 495 -14.28 4.40 -3.03
N LYS A 496 -14.41 3.21 -3.62
CA LYS A 496 -15.56 2.85 -4.46
C LYS A 496 -16.88 2.86 -3.68
N ILE A 497 -16.82 2.64 -2.37
CA ILE A 497 -17.98 2.58 -1.46
C ILE A 497 -18.13 3.85 -0.60
N LYS A 498 -17.55 4.97 -1.02
CA LYS A 498 -17.57 6.22 -0.24
C LYS A 498 -19.00 6.68 0.12
N SER A 499 -19.99 6.42 -0.73
CA SER A 499 -21.37 6.84 -0.49
C SER A 499 -22.01 6.22 0.77
N ILE A 500 -21.54 5.05 1.18
CA ILE A 500 -22.05 4.30 2.33
C ILE A 500 -21.07 4.22 3.50
N MET A 501 -19.83 4.64 3.29
CA MET A 501 -18.74 4.52 4.27
C MET A 501 -18.13 5.88 4.60
N PRO A 502 -18.81 6.68 5.46
CA PRO A 502 -18.17 7.85 6.05
C PRO A 502 -16.97 7.42 6.89
N GLU A 503 -15.97 8.26 6.93
CA GLU A 503 -14.77 8.02 7.72
C GLU A 503 -15.03 8.16 9.23
N SER A 504 -14.05 7.74 10.03
CA SER A 504 -14.10 7.75 11.49
C SER A 504 -14.42 9.14 12.04
N GLY A 505 -15.35 9.23 12.98
CA GLY A 505 -15.57 10.40 13.80
C GLY A 505 -14.41 10.65 14.78
N ARG A 506 -14.61 11.56 15.73
CA ARG A 506 -13.60 11.83 16.75
C ARG A 506 -13.26 10.57 17.52
N SER A 507 -11.96 10.23 17.55
CA SER A 507 -11.43 9.13 18.35
C SER A 507 -10.32 9.60 19.27
N ILE A 508 -10.28 9.01 20.46
CA ILE A 508 -9.23 9.21 21.45
C ILE A 508 -8.55 7.89 21.66
N SER A 509 -7.24 7.85 21.45
CA SER A 509 -6.45 6.65 21.71
C SER A 509 -5.38 6.89 22.76
N LEU A 510 -5.13 5.87 23.57
CA LEU A 510 -4.08 5.82 24.58
C LEU A 510 -3.27 4.55 24.36
N GLN A 511 -1.96 4.68 24.32
CA GLN A 511 -1.05 3.54 24.23
C GLN A 511 0.02 3.62 25.31
N TYR A 512 0.34 2.48 25.87
CA TYR A 512 1.49 2.29 26.74
C TYR A 512 2.50 1.37 26.05
N ARG A 513 3.75 1.80 26.06
CA ARG A 513 4.87 1.06 25.48
C ARG A 513 5.97 0.89 26.51
N ILE A 514 6.58 -0.27 26.54
CA ILE A 514 7.74 -0.55 27.40
C ILE A 514 8.80 -1.29 26.57
N LEU A 515 10.04 -0.84 26.70
CA LEU A 515 11.24 -1.49 26.16
C LEU A 515 12.08 -1.94 27.35
N LEU A 516 12.26 -3.24 27.51
CA LEU A 516 13.00 -3.92 28.56
C LEU A 516 14.35 -4.43 28.04
#